data_38b58d5c9745270c264d7788935c266e
#
_entry.id   38b58d5c9745270c264d7788935c266e
#
_cell.length_a   1.000
_cell.length_b   1.000
_cell.length_c   1.000
_cell.angle_alpha   90.00
_cell.angle_beta   90.00
_cell.angle_gamma   90.00
#
_symmetry.space_group_name_H-M   'P 1'
#
loop_
_entity.id
_entity.type
_entity.pdbx_description
1 polymer ?
#
loop_
_entity_poly.entity_id
_entity_poly.type
_entity_poly.pdbx_seq_one_letter_code
_entity_poly.pdbx_strand_id
1 'polypeptide(L)'
;MAATTASAQTIKVPEGTEMVISIDEKLSSESSHEGDRFSISLDEDLKLSDGTVLRAGYRGVGEVVEARDNGALGKNGKLNVRLVYLKVGDDRIKLRATKGSKGETRVGATVATVILFWPAAPFIRGKDVSIQKGTIMTAFVDQDTSLPTPLPSPPGDID
;
A
#
# COMPACT_ATOMS: atom_id res chain seq x y z
N MET A 1 13.57 -13.80 -43.96
CA MET A 1 12.60 -13.35 -42.95
C MET A 1 13.36 -13.00 -41.70
N ALA A 2 13.57 -11.73 -41.43
CA ALA A 2 14.20 -11.30 -40.22
C ALA A 2 13.13 -11.31 -39.12
N ALA A 3 13.26 -12.20 -38.15
CA ALA A 3 12.50 -12.15 -36.93
C ALA A 3 13.02 -10.96 -36.14
N THR A 4 12.30 -9.86 -36.18
CA THR A 4 12.54 -8.73 -35.28
C THR A 4 12.18 -9.21 -33.89
N THR A 5 13.18 -9.64 -33.14
CA THR A 5 13.05 -9.86 -31.70
C THR A 5 12.77 -8.48 -31.10
N ALA A 6 11.50 -8.19 -30.89
CA ALA A 6 11.11 -7.05 -30.08
C ALA A 6 11.72 -7.29 -28.70
N SER A 7 12.82 -6.61 -28.41
CA SER A 7 13.34 -6.53 -27.05
C SER A 7 12.24 -5.95 -26.18
N ALA A 8 11.62 -6.79 -25.38
CA ALA A 8 10.70 -6.33 -24.35
C ALA A 8 11.47 -5.38 -23.46
N GLN A 9 11.26 -4.09 -23.65
CA GLN A 9 11.83 -3.09 -22.76
C GLN A 9 11.17 -3.25 -21.40
N THR A 10 11.97 -3.45 -20.41
CA THR A 10 11.52 -3.66 -19.03
C THR A 10 11.80 -2.39 -18.25
N ILE A 11 10.77 -1.89 -17.58
CA ILE A 11 10.86 -0.75 -16.68
C ILE A 11 11.27 -1.28 -15.32
N LYS A 12 12.35 -0.76 -14.76
CA LYS A 12 12.81 -1.15 -13.43
C LYS A 12 12.30 -0.17 -12.38
N VAL A 13 11.58 -0.72 -11.40
CA VAL A 13 11.17 0.01 -10.19
C VAL A 13 12.13 -0.39 -9.07
N PRO A 14 13.05 0.51 -8.66
CA PRO A 14 14.04 0.19 -7.64
C PRO A 14 13.42 -0.02 -6.26
N GLU A 15 14.07 -0.86 -5.46
CA GLU A 15 13.79 -0.95 -4.02
C GLU A 15 13.90 0.43 -3.35
N GLY A 16 13.01 0.69 -2.41
CA GLY A 16 12.96 1.97 -1.68
C GLY A 16 12.34 3.13 -2.44
N THR A 17 11.79 2.89 -3.64
CA THR A 17 10.99 3.89 -4.33
C THR A 17 9.78 4.23 -3.48
N GLU A 18 9.62 5.50 -3.20
CA GLU A 18 8.50 6.04 -2.41
C GLU A 18 7.26 6.23 -3.29
N MET A 19 6.11 5.84 -2.78
CA MET A 19 4.83 6.03 -3.44
C MET A 19 3.73 6.36 -2.45
N VAL A 20 2.74 7.11 -2.91
CA VAL A 20 1.58 7.52 -2.12
C VAL A 20 0.43 6.57 -2.40
N ILE A 21 -0.06 5.93 -1.35
CA ILE A 21 -1.10 4.91 -1.39
C ILE A 21 -2.33 5.39 -0.64
N SER A 22 -3.49 5.19 -1.21
CA SER A 22 -4.79 5.40 -0.58
C SER A 22 -5.43 4.09 -0.16
N ILE A 23 -6.08 4.07 0.99
CA ILE A 23 -6.89 2.94 1.46
C ILE A 23 -8.31 3.10 0.92
N ASP A 24 -8.79 2.12 0.15
CA ASP A 24 -10.05 2.21 -0.59
C ASP A 24 -11.28 1.82 0.24
N GLU A 25 -11.08 1.33 1.45
CA GLU A 25 -12.17 0.88 2.31
C GLU A 25 -11.97 1.29 3.77
N LYS A 26 -13.06 1.34 4.52
CA LYS A 26 -13.02 1.62 5.96
C LYS A 26 -12.62 0.37 6.72
N LEU A 27 -11.62 0.49 7.58
CA LEU A 27 -11.19 -0.56 8.51
C LEU A 27 -11.47 -0.13 9.95
N SER A 28 -11.83 -1.08 10.79
CA SER A 28 -12.13 -0.83 12.21
C SER A 28 -11.66 -2.00 13.06
N SER A 29 -11.13 -1.70 14.24
CA SER A 29 -10.75 -2.75 15.20
C SER A 29 -11.93 -3.60 15.66
N GLU A 30 -13.15 -3.09 15.54
CA GLU A 30 -14.40 -3.78 15.88
C GLU A 30 -14.85 -4.77 14.81
N SER A 31 -14.68 -4.41 13.54
CA SER A 31 -15.22 -5.19 12.40
C SER A 31 -14.16 -5.94 11.59
N SER A 32 -12.91 -5.58 11.73
CA SER A 32 -11.81 -6.24 11.03
C SER A 32 -11.22 -7.37 11.85
N HIS A 33 -10.72 -8.40 11.18
CA HIS A 33 -10.07 -9.55 11.80
C HIS A 33 -8.64 -9.68 11.30
N GLU A 34 -7.80 -10.34 12.08
CA GLU A 34 -6.46 -10.70 11.67
C GLU A 34 -6.50 -11.58 10.42
N GLY A 35 -5.73 -11.21 9.40
CA GLY A 35 -5.71 -11.87 8.11
C GLY A 35 -6.70 -11.31 7.08
N ASP A 36 -7.57 -10.39 7.46
CA ASP A 36 -8.45 -9.72 6.51
C ASP A 36 -7.63 -8.91 5.50
N ARG A 37 -8.03 -8.99 4.24
CA ARG A 37 -7.43 -8.22 3.15
C ARG A 37 -8.29 -7.03 2.82
N PHE A 38 -7.64 -5.92 2.54
CA PHE A 38 -8.29 -4.70 2.12
C PHE A 38 -7.67 -4.14 0.85
N SER A 39 -8.45 -3.37 0.13
CA SER A 39 -8.04 -2.75 -1.13
C SER A 39 -7.28 -1.46 -0.89
N ILE A 40 -6.22 -1.28 -1.64
CA ILE A 40 -5.44 -0.05 -1.71
C ILE A 40 -5.29 0.38 -3.16
N SER A 41 -4.99 1.65 -3.39
CA SER A 41 -4.69 2.18 -4.72
C SER A 41 -3.53 3.16 -4.67
N LEU A 42 -2.84 3.30 -5.80
CA LEU A 42 -1.85 4.35 -6.00
C LEU A 42 -2.58 5.68 -6.12
N ASP A 43 -2.33 6.60 -5.19
CA ASP A 43 -3.07 7.86 -5.09
C ASP A 43 -2.51 8.95 -6.03
N GLU A 44 -1.19 8.95 -6.23
CA GLU A 44 -0.51 9.93 -7.06
C GLU A 44 0.33 9.26 -8.15
N ASP A 45 0.54 9.98 -9.24
CA ASP A 45 1.45 9.54 -10.30
C ASP A 45 2.87 9.40 -9.77
N LEU A 46 3.47 8.25 -9.98
CA LEU A 46 4.84 7.95 -9.58
C LEU A 46 5.78 8.12 -10.77
N LYS A 47 6.67 9.09 -10.68
CA LYS A 47 7.73 9.27 -11.67
C LYS A 47 8.95 8.46 -11.30
N LEU A 48 9.32 7.53 -12.16
CA LEU A 48 10.51 6.69 -12.01
C LEU A 48 11.77 7.41 -12.49
N SER A 49 12.92 6.93 -12.07
CA SER A 49 14.22 7.50 -12.39
C SER A 49 14.58 7.46 -13.88
N ASP A 50 13.99 6.56 -14.64
CA ASP A 50 14.15 6.45 -16.09
C ASP A 50 13.24 7.40 -16.89
N GLY A 51 12.42 8.21 -16.19
CA GLY A 51 11.44 9.12 -16.78
C GLY A 51 10.07 8.51 -17.04
N THR A 52 9.90 7.23 -16.79
CA THR A 52 8.60 6.57 -16.90
C THR A 52 7.66 7.06 -15.78
N VAL A 53 6.40 7.26 -16.11
CA VAL A 53 5.36 7.63 -15.14
C VAL A 53 4.41 6.47 -14.95
N LEU A 54 4.33 5.98 -13.72
CA LEU A 54 3.30 5.04 -13.29
C LEU A 54 2.11 5.87 -12.79
N ARG A 55 1.01 5.84 -13.53
CA ARG A 55 -0.15 6.68 -13.24
C ARG A 55 -0.85 6.25 -11.95
N ALA A 56 -1.51 7.18 -11.29
CA ALA A 56 -2.42 6.89 -10.20
C ALA A 56 -3.54 5.94 -10.63
N GLY A 57 -4.13 5.21 -9.68
CA GLY A 57 -5.25 4.31 -9.93
C GLY A 57 -4.93 2.82 -10.01
N TYR A 58 -3.66 2.42 -10.02
CA TYR A 58 -3.32 1.01 -9.86
C TYR A 58 -3.74 0.50 -8.49
N ARG A 59 -4.38 -0.64 -8.48
CA ARG A 59 -4.90 -1.26 -7.26
C ARG A 59 -3.93 -2.24 -6.66
N GLY A 60 -4.01 -2.39 -5.35
CA GLY A 60 -3.21 -3.35 -4.61
C GLY A 60 -3.97 -3.93 -3.43
N VAL A 61 -3.24 -4.62 -2.58
CA VAL A 61 -3.77 -5.31 -1.42
C VAL A 61 -2.94 -4.98 -0.18
N GLY A 62 -3.64 -4.64 0.89
CA GLY A 62 -3.12 -4.65 2.25
C GLY A 62 -3.73 -5.79 3.05
N GLU A 63 -3.23 -6.03 4.23
CA GLU A 63 -3.68 -7.08 5.14
C GLU A 63 -3.71 -6.57 6.57
N VAL A 64 -4.74 -6.93 7.32
CA VAL A 64 -4.85 -6.66 8.75
C VAL A 64 -3.97 -7.66 9.51
N VAL A 65 -2.98 -7.14 10.21
CA VAL A 65 -2.02 -7.97 10.99
C VAL A 65 -2.54 -8.23 12.39
N GLU A 66 -3.18 -7.25 12.98
CA GLU A 66 -3.81 -7.34 14.29
C GLU A 66 -5.06 -6.46 14.33
N ALA A 67 -6.15 -7.03 14.72
CA ALA A 67 -7.36 -6.30 15.05
C ALA A 67 -7.85 -6.76 16.43
N ARG A 68 -7.94 -5.83 17.34
CA ARG A 68 -8.41 -6.09 18.70
C ARG A 68 -9.41 -5.03 19.08
N ASP A 69 -10.60 -5.47 19.38
CA ASP A 69 -11.63 -4.63 19.94
C ASP A 69 -11.27 -4.15 21.36
N ASN A 70 -11.88 -3.06 21.79
CA ASN A 70 -11.81 -2.62 23.17
C ASN A 70 -12.52 -3.64 24.06
N GLY A 71 -11.74 -4.48 24.71
CA GLY A 71 -12.28 -5.49 25.61
C GLY A 71 -12.95 -4.89 26.86
N ALA A 72 -13.79 -5.70 27.53
CA ALA A 72 -14.55 -5.36 28.74
C ALA A 72 -13.73 -4.86 29.94
N LEU A 73 -12.40 -4.80 29.84
CA LEU A 73 -11.49 -4.36 30.89
C LEU A 73 -10.83 -3.00 30.60
N GLY A 74 -11.43 -2.17 29.75
CA GLY A 74 -10.91 -0.83 29.47
C GLY A 74 -9.63 -0.81 28.64
N LYS A 75 -9.26 -1.88 27.96
CA LYS A 75 -8.14 -1.92 27.05
C LYS A 75 -8.54 -1.24 25.75
N ASN A 76 -7.70 -0.32 25.30
CA ASN A 76 -7.90 0.35 24.00
C ASN A 76 -7.86 -0.65 22.85
N GLY A 77 -8.71 -0.45 21.86
CA GLY A 77 -8.69 -1.19 20.61
C GLY A 77 -7.35 -1.05 19.90
N LYS A 78 -6.97 -2.05 19.10
CA LYS A 78 -5.77 -2.04 18.27
C LYS A 78 -6.12 -2.43 16.86
N LEU A 79 -5.53 -1.74 15.90
CA LEU A 79 -5.65 -2.07 14.48
C LEU A 79 -4.29 -1.86 13.82
N ASN A 80 -3.61 -2.94 13.50
CA ASN A 80 -2.36 -2.94 12.77
C ASN A 80 -2.58 -3.49 11.38
N VAL A 81 -2.06 -2.78 10.38
CA VAL A 81 -2.18 -3.16 8.98
C VAL A 81 -0.80 -3.17 8.32
N ARG A 82 -0.65 -3.98 7.27
CA ARG A 82 0.52 -3.95 6.41
C ARG A 82 0.11 -3.81 4.95
N LEU A 83 0.93 -3.13 4.18
CA LEU A 83 0.83 -3.13 2.73
C LEU A 83 1.49 -4.39 2.19
N VAL A 84 0.87 -5.06 1.24
CA VAL A 84 1.39 -6.31 0.69
C VAL A 84 1.97 -6.07 -0.70
N TYR A 85 1.16 -5.65 -1.63
CA TYR A 85 1.61 -5.34 -2.99
C TYR A 85 0.68 -4.37 -3.72
N LEU A 86 1.24 -3.72 -4.73
CA LEU A 86 0.49 -2.99 -5.77
C LEU A 86 0.52 -3.85 -7.04
N LYS A 87 -0.62 -4.02 -7.69
CA LYS A 87 -0.76 -4.80 -8.92
C LYS A 87 -0.64 -3.89 -10.14
N VAL A 88 0.28 -4.20 -11.02
CA VAL A 88 0.48 -3.49 -12.30
C VAL A 88 0.37 -4.52 -13.42
N GLY A 89 -0.82 -4.61 -14.02
CA GLY A 89 -1.12 -5.68 -14.98
C GLY A 89 -1.05 -7.06 -14.32
N ASP A 90 -0.15 -7.91 -14.79
CA ASP A 90 0.08 -9.24 -14.23
C ASP A 90 1.20 -9.25 -13.17
N ASP A 91 1.96 -8.17 -13.08
CA ASP A 91 3.06 -8.04 -12.14
C ASP A 91 2.62 -7.44 -10.80
N ARG A 92 3.42 -7.69 -9.78
CA ARG A 92 3.17 -7.22 -8.41
C ARG A 92 4.40 -6.52 -7.86
N ILE A 93 4.22 -5.28 -7.46
CA ILE A 93 5.23 -4.51 -6.74
C ILE A 93 5.01 -4.75 -5.25
N LYS A 94 5.92 -5.46 -4.60
CA LYS A 94 5.84 -5.65 -3.14
C LYS A 94 6.09 -4.34 -2.43
N LEU A 95 5.29 -4.09 -1.40
CA LEU A 95 5.30 -2.85 -0.65
C LEU A 95 5.70 -3.08 0.81
N ARG A 96 6.29 -2.05 1.39
CA ARG A 96 6.54 -1.94 2.83
C ARG A 96 6.21 -0.52 3.31
N ALA A 97 5.88 -0.39 4.58
CA ALA A 97 5.50 0.90 5.16
C ALA A 97 6.69 1.72 5.68
N THR A 98 7.90 1.13 5.75
CA THR A 98 9.09 1.80 6.27
C THR A 98 10.28 1.70 5.32
N LYS A 99 11.06 2.78 5.26
CA LYS A 99 12.29 2.83 4.49
C LYS A 99 13.43 2.21 5.32
N GLY A 100 14.04 1.13 4.85
CA GLY A 100 15.35 0.71 5.35
C GLY A 100 15.48 -0.61 6.10
N SER A 101 14.49 -1.47 6.22
CA SER A 101 14.74 -2.82 6.71
C SER A 101 14.29 -3.89 5.73
N LYS A 102 15.24 -4.67 5.28
CA LYS A 102 14.95 -5.94 4.59
C LYS A 102 14.37 -6.92 5.60
N GLY A 103 13.18 -7.40 5.29
CA GLY A 103 12.56 -8.46 6.05
C GLY A 103 11.83 -8.00 7.33
N GLU A 104 10.64 -8.51 7.49
CA GLU A 104 9.75 -8.29 8.62
C GLU A 104 9.47 -6.83 8.96
N THR A 105 8.80 -6.16 8.04
CA THR A 105 8.06 -5.00 8.47
C THR A 105 6.82 -5.48 9.22
N ARG A 106 7.03 -6.00 10.40
CA ARG A 106 6.02 -5.85 11.41
C ARG A 106 5.91 -4.34 11.59
N VAL A 107 4.89 -3.76 11.04
CA VAL A 107 4.40 -2.50 11.56
C VAL A 107 3.80 -2.86 12.92
N GLY A 108 4.68 -3.25 13.82
CA GLY A 108 4.42 -3.49 15.24
C GLY A 108 4.30 -2.20 15.99
N ALA A 109 4.00 -1.16 15.24
CA ALA A 109 3.58 0.07 15.80
C ALA A 109 2.07 0.03 15.80
N THR A 110 1.49 0.15 16.95
CA THR A 110 0.12 0.63 17.12
C THR A 110 -0.22 1.58 15.98
N VAL A 111 -1.43 1.56 15.45
CA VAL A 111 -1.95 2.54 14.49
C VAL A 111 -1.51 3.96 14.85
N ALA A 112 -1.31 4.25 16.14
CA ALA A 112 -0.67 5.45 16.65
C ALA A 112 0.68 5.77 15.98
N THR A 113 1.50 4.81 15.59
CA THR A 113 2.79 5.08 14.97
C THR A 113 2.66 5.36 13.46
N VAL A 114 1.76 4.71 12.77
CA VAL A 114 1.44 5.04 11.38
C VAL A 114 0.77 6.42 11.31
N ILE A 115 -0.04 6.75 12.31
CA ILE A 115 -0.76 8.03 12.42
C ILE A 115 0.15 9.17 12.93
N LEU A 116 1.17 8.88 13.76
CA LEU A 116 2.10 9.88 14.29
C LEU A 116 3.00 10.54 13.22
N PHE A 117 3.21 9.89 12.08
CA PHE A 117 3.91 10.48 10.93
C PHE A 117 3.00 11.31 10.03
N TRP A 118 1.72 11.41 10.34
CA TRP A 118 0.76 12.16 9.57
C TRP A 118 0.32 13.44 10.33
N PRO A 119 0.66 14.65 9.84
CA PRO A 119 0.30 15.89 10.52
C PRO A 119 -1.21 16.19 10.53
N ALA A 120 -2.00 15.41 9.82
CA ALA A 120 -3.45 15.58 9.71
C ALA A 120 -4.27 14.42 10.26
N ALA A 121 -3.72 13.57 11.12
CA ALA A 121 -4.47 12.47 11.73
C ALA A 121 -5.24 12.97 12.99
N PRO A 122 -6.45 13.51 12.83
CA PRO A 122 -7.13 14.18 13.93
C PRO A 122 -7.99 13.26 14.80
N PHE A 123 -8.06 11.94 14.55
CA PHE A 123 -9.16 11.15 15.11
C PHE A 123 -8.77 9.83 15.75
N ILE A 124 -7.98 9.91 16.82
CA ILE A 124 -8.08 8.91 17.87
C ILE A 124 -9.00 9.50 18.94
N ARG A 125 -10.27 9.47 18.67
CA ARG A 125 -11.30 9.77 19.67
C ARG A 125 -12.14 8.55 19.88
N GLY A 126 -12.02 7.97 21.06
CA GLY A 126 -12.88 6.87 21.48
C GLY A 126 -12.15 5.55 21.59
N LYS A 127 -12.85 4.61 22.10
CA LYS A 127 -12.40 3.28 22.48
C LYS A 127 -12.04 2.41 21.27
N ASP A 128 -12.52 2.77 20.07
CA ASP A 128 -12.35 2.00 18.84
C ASP A 128 -11.37 2.71 17.89
N VAL A 129 -10.51 1.93 17.27
CA VAL A 129 -9.56 2.43 16.26
C VAL A 129 -10.12 2.17 14.87
N SER A 130 -10.23 3.21 14.07
CA SER A 130 -10.70 3.08 12.69
C SER A 130 -9.81 3.83 11.71
N ILE A 131 -9.61 3.25 10.54
CA ILE A 131 -8.98 3.87 9.38
C ILE A 131 -10.08 4.15 8.37
N GLN A 132 -10.22 5.40 7.98
CA GLN A 132 -11.26 5.81 7.04
C GLN A 132 -10.85 5.50 5.61
N LYS A 133 -11.86 5.24 4.77
CA LYS A 133 -11.66 5.20 3.32
C LYS A 133 -11.04 6.53 2.83
N GLY A 134 -10.06 6.43 1.94
CA GLY A 134 -9.33 7.60 1.45
C GLY A 134 -8.17 8.04 2.35
N THR A 135 -7.88 7.27 3.40
CA THR A 135 -6.66 7.53 4.19
C THR A 135 -5.43 7.29 3.33
N ILE A 136 -4.59 8.30 3.26
CA ILE A 136 -3.36 8.29 2.47
C ILE A 136 -2.19 7.88 3.35
N MET A 137 -1.31 7.07 2.82
CA MET A 137 -0.08 6.64 3.49
C MET A 137 1.07 6.50 2.51
N THR A 138 2.27 6.72 2.99
CA THR A 138 3.47 6.51 2.21
C THR A 138 3.87 5.05 2.26
N ALA A 139 4.15 4.48 1.10
CA ALA A 139 4.69 3.14 0.93
C ALA A 139 6.05 3.18 0.23
N PHE A 140 6.83 2.15 0.43
CA PHE A 140 8.12 1.96 -0.25
C PHE A 140 8.13 0.62 -0.94
N VAL A 141 8.78 0.57 -2.10
CA VAL A 141 9.01 -0.68 -2.81
C VAL A 141 9.95 -1.56 -1.99
N ASP A 142 9.54 -2.79 -1.72
CA ASP A 142 10.27 -3.72 -0.84
C ASP A 142 11.45 -4.40 -1.54
N GLN A 143 11.36 -4.56 -2.86
CA GLN A 143 12.41 -5.16 -3.68
C GLN A 143 12.37 -4.63 -5.10
N ASP A 144 13.52 -4.65 -5.79
CA ASP A 144 13.59 -4.32 -7.22
C ASP A 144 12.55 -5.11 -8.00
N THR A 145 11.72 -4.43 -8.75
CA THR A 145 10.65 -5.04 -9.54
C THR A 145 10.78 -4.59 -10.99
N SER A 146 10.65 -5.53 -11.92
CA SER A 146 10.63 -5.26 -13.36
C SER A 146 9.21 -5.31 -13.89
N LEU A 147 8.81 -4.28 -14.61
CA LEU A 147 7.49 -4.16 -15.22
C LEU A 147 7.58 -4.21 -16.74
N PRO A 148 6.56 -4.71 -17.43
CA PRO A 148 6.53 -4.75 -18.89
C PRO A 148 6.36 -3.35 -19.50
N THR A 149 6.84 -3.19 -20.70
CA THR A 149 6.60 -1.99 -21.52
C THR A 149 5.82 -2.38 -22.78
N PRO A 150 4.71 -1.71 -23.09
CA PRO A 150 4.11 -0.56 -22.37
C PRO A 150 3.45 -0.99 -21.05
N LEU A 151 3.39 -0.05 -20.12
CA LEU A 151 2.67 -0.27 -18.86
C LEU A 151 1.18 -0.50 -19.13
N PRO A 152 0.57 -1.53 -18.55
CA PRO A 152 -0.87 -1.69 -18.63
C PRO A 152 -1.57 -0.51 -17.99
N SER A 153 -2.68 -0.07 -18.53
CA SER A 153 -3.48 1.01 -17.92
C SER A 153 -4.02 0.60 -16.56
N PRO A 154 -4.10 1.53 -15.59
CA PRO A 154 -4.72 1.24 -14.32
C PRO A 154 -6.20 0.86 -14.51
N PRO A 155 -6.73 -0.08 -13.73
CA PRO A 155 -8.14 -0.43 -13.80
C PRO A 155 -8.99 0.76 -13.34
N GLY A 156 -9.63 1.43 -14.28
CA GLY A 156 -10.44 2.62 -14.00
C GLY A 156 -10.36 3.71 -15.09
N ASP A 157 -9.34 3.68 -15.94
CA ASP A 157 -9.33 4.46 -17.17
C ASP A 157 -10.20 3.75 -18.23
N ILE A 158 -11.49 3.77 -18.00
CA ILE A 158 -12.45 3.52 -19.07
C ILE A 158 -12.85 4.90 -19.58
N ASP A 159 -12.30 5.22 -20.72
CA ASP A 159 -12.82 6.34 -21.51
C ASP A 159 -14.33 6.19 -21.76
#